data_0e203bb9ca6c0c287e21c1db03c2a014
#
_entry.id   0e203bb9ca6c0c287e21c1db03c2a014
#
_cell.length_a   1.000
_cell.length_b   1.000
_cell.length_c   1.000
_cell.angle_alpha   90.00
_cell.angle_beta   90.00
_cell.angle_gamma   90.00
#
_symmetry.space_group_name_H-M   'P 1'
#
loop_
_entity.id
_entity.type
_entity.pdbx_description
1 polymer ?
#
loop_
_entity_poly.entity_id
_entity_poly.type
_entity_poly.pdbx_seq_one_letter_code
_entity_poly.pdbx_strand_id
1 'polypeptide(L)'
;MNHERKEPTTLFAIVSFLVIIAVLIIMINMGCNTTLSVFSGVIVSVITTRLLNIPWNEVERNIIKTAAECMPTFLIVIMVGMLVGIWMAGGTVPTLMYYGMQVVSPKILVPLAFVLCALTSEFTGTSFGSVATMGLAMVGIASTTSIPVPLVVGAVVSGAWLGDKMSPLTDTTNLASGVSKVPLYDHIHSMQYTTLPAAVVALVLFTIAGLYYSGGSMDLAQQKLIMDTLSKHFTINILLILPAILVILISVFKLPSLLGMGLAVVVSAIFAMVFQGVNFVDLMNYAFNGFSIETGVSIVDPMLNRGGVLSMSELLVTFMVASVMGAVITSSGILDVLAKNVLLKFIKNRTVLVFVTLVYCYIVNFLTAGGQTVSIIVTEQTFESTYEDMNISRKVLSRTLEDSGTLSAPIVPWGVATIYVMGVLGCSTAYIPYAWFIFIVPVFSMICAITGIGVWDKEEKPVRK
;
A
#
# COMPACT_ATOMS: atom_id res chain seq x y z
N MET A 1 27.51 -4.49 34.45
CA MET A 1 26.87 -5.77 34.75
C MET A 1 26.45 -6.39 33.43
N ASN A 2 27.15 -7.44 32.98
CA ASN A 2 26.70 -8.22 31.82
C ASN A 2 25.48 -9.03 32.26
N HIS A 3 24.29 -8.50 32.06
CA HIS A 3 23.10 -9.32 32.19
C HIS A 3 23.01 -10.21 30.94
N GLU A 4 23.02 -11.51 31.09
CA GLU A 4 22.81 -12.46 30.01
C GLU A 4 21.49 -12.15 29.31
N ARG A 5 21.48 -12.16 27.97
CA ARG A 5 20.28 -12.05 27.14
C ARG A 5 19.32 -13.17 27.52
N LYS A 6 18.08 -12.82 27.83
CA LYS A 6 17.02 -13.78 28.11
C LYS A 6 16.26 -14.07 26.82
N GLU A 7 16.10 -15.34 26.49
CA GLU A 7 15.15 -15.73 25.46
C GLU A 7 13.72 -15.53 25.94
N PRO A 8 12.82 -14.94 25.13
CA PRO A 8 11.45 -14.75 25.54
C PRO A 8 10.76 -16.10 25.76
N THR A 9 10.05 -16.26 26.87
CA THR A 9 9.16 -17.41 27.06
C THR A 9 7.93 -17.27 26.17
N THR A 10 7.27 -18.36 25.81
CA THR A 10 6.05 -18.33 24.99
C THR A 10 4.95 -17.43 25.59
N LEU A 11 4.74 -17.54 26.90
CA LEU A 11 3.76 -16.68 27.59
C LEU A 11 4.14 -15.21 27.52
N PHE A 12 5.41 -14.88 27.74
CA PHE A 12 5.92 -13.51 27.64
C PHE A 12 5.74 -12.95 26.23
N ALA A 13 6.03 -13.75 25.18
CA ALA A 13 5.86 -13.34 23.80
C ALA A 13 4.39 -13.05 23.46
N ILE A 14 3.46 -13.94 23.89
CA ILE A 14 2.01 -13.74 23.69
C ILE A 14 1.53 -12.48 24.42
N VAL A 15 1.88 -12.30 25.70
CA VAL A 15 1.46 -11.14 26.50
C VAL A 15 2.02 -9.85 25.90
N SER A 16 3.31 -9.82 25.55
CA SER A 16 3.91 -8.63 24.93
C SER A 16 3.22 -8.27 23.62
N PHE A 17 2.95 -9.26 22.77
CA PHE A 17 2.20 -9.09 21.52
C PHE A 17 0.81 -8.47 21.75
N LEU A 18 0.04 -9.05 22.68
CA LEU A 18 -1.32 -8.58 22.99
C LEU A 18 -1.30 -7.18 23.61
N VAL A 19 -0.33 -6.84 24.44
CA VAL A 19 -0.19 -5.51 25.04
C VAL A 19 0.14 -4.47 23.99
N ILE A 20 1.06 -4.74 23.06
CA ILE A 20 1.39 -3.81 21.97
C ILE A 20 0.13 -3.51 21.15
N ILE A 21 -0.60 -4.54 20.70
CA ILE A 21 -1.81 -4.36 19.90
C ILE A 21 -2.90 -3.64 20.73
N ALA A 22 -3.11 -4.02 21.95
CA ALA A 22 -4.13 -3.41 22.82
C ALA A 22 -3.87 -1.91 23.00
N VAL A 23 -2.61 -1.51 23.25
CA VAL A 23 -2.25 -0.11 23.41
C VAL A 23 -2.52 0.68 22.13
N LEU A 24 -2.14 0.15 20.97
CA LEU A 24 -2.41 0.78 19.66
C LEU A 24 -3.92 0.98 19.45
N ILE A 25 -4.72 -0.09 19.63
CA ILE A 25 -6.17 -0.04 19.43
C ILE A 25 -6.84 0.94 20.42
N ILE A 26 -6.46 0.90 21.69
CA ILE A 26 -7.01 1.80 22.72
C ILE A 26 -6.71 3.26 22.36
N MET A 27 -5.47 3.59 22.03
CA MET A 27 -5.07 4.96 21.71
C MET A 27 -5.81 5.48 20.46
N ILE A 28 -5.94 4.65 19.43
CA ILE A 28 -6.67 5.02 18.19
C ILE A 28 -8.18 5.21 18.51
N ASN A 29 -8.80 4.31 19.28
CA ASN A 29 -10.21 4.43 19.65
C ASN A 29 -10.50 5.62 20.59
N MET A 30 -9.52 6.06 21.35
CA MET A 30 -9.61 7.29 22.15
C MET A 30 -9.52 8.57 21.28
N GLY A 31 -9.31 8.44 19.98
CA GLY A 31 -9.15 9.57 19.06
C GLY A 31 -7.77 10.22 19.11
N CYS A 32 -6.77 9.54 19.68
CA CYS A 32 -5.40 10.04 19.66
C CYS A 32 -4.85 10.07 18.22
N ASN A 33 -3.95 11.02 17.98
CA ASN A 33 -3.22 11.08 16.71
C ASN A 33 -2.50 9.77 16.44
N THR A 34 -2.55 9.29 15.18
CA THR A 34 -1.98 7.99 14.76
C THR A 34 -0.49 7.89 15.09
N THR A 35 0.28 8.94 14.86
CA THR A 35 1.73 8.99 15.16
C THR A 35 2.00 8.72 16.65
N LEU A 36 1.26 9.38 17.54
CA LEU A 36 1.40 9.20 18.99
C LEU A 36 0.92 7.81 19.43
N SER A 37 -0.11 7.28 18.78
CA SER A 37 -0.57 5.92 19.04
C SER A 37 0.52 4.90 18.70
N VAL A 38 1.16 5.03 17.53
CA VAL A 38 2.29 4.16 17.14
C VAL A 38 3.49 4.37 18.06
N PHE A 39 3.78 5.60 18.49
CA PHE A 39 4.87 5.89 19.42
C PHE A 39 4.65 5.21 20.78
N SER A 40 3.41 5.11 21.26
CA SER A 40 3.11 4.34 22.46
C SER A 40 3.43 2.84 22.28
N GLY A 41 3.20 2.29 21.08
CA GLY A 41 3.64 0.94 20.72
C GLY A 41 5.17 0.78 20.75
N VAL A 42 5.93 1.80 20.31
CA VAL A 42 7.40 1.83 20.45
C VAL A 42 7.80 1.75 21.91
N ILE A 43 7.19 2.55 22.78
CA ILE A 43 7.52 2.55 24.22
C ILE A 43 7.32 1.14 24.81
N VAL A 44 6.18 0.50 24.56
CA VAL A 44 5.91 -0.88 25.03
C VAL A 44 6.94 -1.85 24.47
N SER A 45 7.29 -1.73 23.20
CA SER A 45 8.30 -2.59 22.55
C SER A 45 9.70 -2.41 23.15
N VAL A 46 10.09 -1.16 23.49
CA VAL A 46 11.35 -0.87 24.19
C VAL A 46 11.34 -1.47 25.60
N ILE A 47 10.24 -1.34 26.33
CA ILE A 47 10.09 -1.99 27.66
C ILE A 47 10.28 -3.51 27.50
N THR A 48 9.67 -4.11 26.48
CA THR A 48 9.82 -5.55 26.18
C THR A 48 11.28 -5.95 25.99
N THR A 49 12.05 -5.20 25.18
CA THR A 49 13.49 -5.48 24.97
C THR A 49 14.31 -5.32 26.26
N ARG A 50 13.97 -4.35 27.10
CA ARG A 50 14.65 -4.15 28.39
C ARG A 50 14.39 -5.28 29.37
N LEU A 51 13.16 -5.80 29.45
CA LEU A 51 12.82 -6.94 30.29
C LEU A 51 13.55 -8.23 29.86
N LEU A 52 13.91 -8.33 28.57
CA LEU A 52 14.70 -9.42 28.00
C LEU A 52 16.23 -9.20 28.13
N ASN A 53 16.67 -8.14 28.75
CA ASN A 53 18.08 -7.75 28.88
C ASN A 53 18.79 -7.61 27.52
N ILE A 54 18.08 -7.18 26.46
CA ILE A 54 18.68 -6.96 25.15
C ILE A 54 19.55 -5.69 25.21
N PRO A 55 20.82 -5.74 24.80
CA PRO A 55 21.70 -4.57 24.79
C PRO A 55 21.15 -3.47 23.89
N TRP A 56 21.12 -2.22 24.40
CA TRP A 56 20.62 -1.09 23.64
C TRP A 56 21.33 -0.91 22.29
N ASN A 57 22.63 -1.14 22.23
CA ASN A 57 23.42 -1.03 21.00
C ASN A 57 22.94 -1.99 19.89
N GLU A 58 22.34 -3.15 20.24
CA GLU A 58 21.76 -4.07 19.29
C GLU A 58 20.45 -3.50 18.73
N VAL A 59 19.58 -3.01 19.62
CA VAL A 59 18.32 -2.37 19.25
C VAL A 59 18.56 -1.12 18.37
N GLU A 60 19.48 -0.25 18.79
CA GLU A 60 19.85 0.95 18.05
C GLU A 60 20.39 0.64 16.65
N ARG A 61 21.26 -0.35 16.53
CA ARG A 61 21.79 -0.80 15.23
C ARG A 61 20.68 -1.28 14.31
N ASN A 62 19.69 -2.02 14.83
CA ASN A 62 18.54 -2.48 14.05
C ASN A 62 17.63 -1.32 13.64
N ILE A 63 17.43 -0.32 14.52
CA ILE A 63 16.70 0.90 14.18
C ILE A 63 17.39 1.63 13.03
N ILE A 64 18.71 1.85 13.12
CA ILE A 64 19.48 2.54 12.07
C ILE A 64 19.41 1.77 10.75
N LYS A 65 19.56 0.45 10.80
CA LYS A 65 19.46 -0.41 9.61
C LYS A 65 18.08 -0.29 8.95
N THR A 66 17.00 -0.42 9.72
CA THR A 66 15.64 -0.31 9.21
C THR A 66 15.35 1.09 8.65
N ALA A 67 15.83 2.14 9.33
CA ALA A 67 15.68 3.51 8.82
C ALA A 67 16.39 3.70 7.48
N ALA A 68 17.60 3.14 7.31
CA ALA A 68 18.33 3.19 6.04
C ALA A 68 17.59 2.44 4.91
N GLU A 69 17.00 1.28 5.20
CA GLU A 69 16.20 0.51 4.27
C GLU A 69 14.91 1.25 3.84
N CYS A 70 14.34 2.06 4.73
CA CYS A 70 13.14 2.86 4.45
C CYS A 70 13.42 4.18 3.70
N MET A 71 14.67 4.64 3.63
CA MET A 71 15.03 5.94 3.07
C MET A 71 14.55 6.17 1.62
N PRO A 72 14.65 5.20 0.68
CA PRO A 72 14.11 5.39 -0.67
C PRO A 72 12.61 5.70 -0.66
N THR A 73 11.83 5.02 0.18
CA THR A 73 10.38 5.26 0.31
C THR A 73 10.09 6.64 0.88
N PHE A 74 10.88 7.13 1.84
CA PHE A 74 10.75 8.51 2.35
C PHE A 74 10.91 9.54 1.24
N LEU A 75 11.94 9.39 0.41
CA LEU A 75 12.20 10.31 -0.70
C LEU A 75 11.08 10.26 -1.76
N ILE A 76 10.56 9.08 -2.06
CA ILE A 76 9.41 8.92 -2.96
C ILE A 76 8.18 9.67 -2.41
N VAL A 77 7.87 9.52 -1.13
CA VAL A 77 6.73 10.21 -0.50
C VAL A 77 6.87 11.73 -0.58
N ILE A 78 8.06 12.26 -0.33
CA ILE A 78 8.35 13.70 -0.49
C ILE A 78 8.10 14.14 -1.94
N MET A 79 8.65 13.40 -2.91
CA MET A 79 8.48 13.71 -4.33
C MET A 79 7.03 13.63 -4.78
N VAL A 80 6.24 12.68 -4.26
CA VAL A 80 4.81 12.59 -4.53
C VAL A 80 4.08 13.81 -3.99
N GLY A 81 4.38 14.25 -2.77
CA GLY A 81 3.83 15.50 -2.22
C GLY A 81 4.08 16.70 -3.14
N MET A 82 5.34 16.87 -3.58
CA MET A 82 5.72 17.92 -4.55
C MET A 82 4.94 17.77 -5.86
N LEU A 83 4.90 16.56 -6.42
CA LEU A 83 4.26 16.28 -7.70
C LEU A 83 2.77 16.61 -7.67
N VAL A 84 2.05 16.20 -6.61
CA VAL A 84 0.62 16.49 -6.45
C VAL A 84 0.38 18.01 -6.38
N GLY A 85 1.17 18.76 -5.60
CA GLY A 85 1.07 20.22 -5.54
C GLY A 85 1.30 20.89 -6.90
N ILE A 86 2.32 20.44 -7.65
CA ILE A 86 2.62 20.93 -8.99
C ILE A 86 1.53 20.55 -10.00
N TRP A 87 1.00 19.32 -9.93
CA TRP A 87 -0.09 18.87 -10.82
C TRP A 87 -1.40 19.61 -10.59
N MET A 88 -1.68 20.00 -9.35
CA MET A 88 -2.81 20.88 -9.05
C MET A 88 -2.59 22.26 -9.67
N ALA A 89 -1.48 22.91 -9.33
CA ALA A 89 -1.12 24.24 -9.85
C ALA A 89 -0.99 24.25 -11.38
N GLY A 90 -0.43 23.19 -11.95
CA GLY A 90 -0.18 23.04 -13.39
C GLY A 90 -1.40 22.65 -14.21
N GLY A 91 -2.55 22.42 -13.59
CA GLY A 91 -3.77 22.03 -14.28
C GLY A 91 -3.82 20.59 -14.77
N THR A 92 -2.83 19.76 -14.44
CA THR A 92 -2.82 18.33 -14.82
C THR A 92 -4.00 17.60 -14.17
N VAL A 93 -4.16 17.67 -12.85
CA VAL A 93 -5.29 17.04 -12.15
C VAL A 93 -6.61 17.69 -12.53
N PRO A 94 -6.77 19.04 -12.56
CA PRO A 94 -7.98 19.68 -13.07
C PRO A 94 -8.37 19.21 -14.48
N THR A 95 -7.40 19.05 -15.39
CA THR A 95 -7.65 18.54 -16.75
C THR A 95 -8.10 17.08 -16.76
N LEU A 96 -7.46 16.21 -15.94
CA LEU A 96 -7.88 14.82 -15.78
C LEU A 96 -9.31 14.73 -15.22
N MET A 97 -9.67 15.57 -14.24
CA MET A 97 -11.02 15.64 -13.70
C MET A 97 -12.02 16.11 -14.77
N TYR A 98 -11.70 17.16 -15.51
CA TYR A 98 -12.56 17.74 -16.54
C TYR A 98 -12.91 16.74 -17.64
N TYR A 99 -11.91 16.11 -18.27
CA TYR A 99 -12.13 15.11 -19.31
C TYR A 99 -12.66 13.80 -18.75
N GLY A 100 -12.22 13.40 -17.56
CA GLY A 100 -12.71 12.21 -16.88
C GLY A 100 -14.21 12.26 -16.64
N MET A 101 -14.75 13.41 -16.20
CA MET A 101 -16.19 13.61 -16.00
C MET A 101 -17.00 13.54 -17.31
N GLN A 102 -16.39 13.84 -18.46
CA GLN A 102 -17.07 13.74 -19.76
C GLN A 102 -17.13 12.30 -20.30
N VAL A 103 -16.11 11.49 -19.97
CA VAL A 103 -15.94 10.15 -20.55
C VAL A 103 -16.40 9.04 -19.61
N VAL A 104 -16.20 9.21 -18.29
CA VAL A 104 -16.43 8.16 -17.30
C VAL A 104 -17.86 8.22 -16.77
N SER A 105 -18.67 7.25 -17.14
CA SER A 105 -19.99 7.06 -16.53
C SER A 105 -19.85 6.61 -15.06
N PRO A 106 -20.66 7.13 -14.12
CA PRO A 106 -20.68 6.64 -12.73
C PRO A 106 -20.83 5.12 -12.62
N LYS A 107 -21.57 4.49 -13.52
CA LYS A 107 -21.81 3.03 -13.53
C LYS A 107 -20.53 2.21 -13.65
N ILE A 108 -19.53 2.72 -14.36
CA ILE A 108 -18.27 2.00 -14.61
C ILE A 108 -17.10 2.57 -13.81
N LEU A 109 -17.30 3.65 -13.05
CA LEU A 109 -16.20 4.33 -12.32
C LEU A 109 -15.47 3.39 -11.36
N VAL A 110 -16.22 2.61 -10.56
CA VAL A 110 -15.63 1.72 -9.56
C VAL A 110 -14.82 0.59 -10.19
N PRO A 111 -15.37 -0.22 -11.12
CA PRO A 111 -14.58 -1.26 -11.79
C PRO A 111 -13.46 -0.68 -12.65
N LEU A 112 -13.66 0.49 -13.26
CA LEU A 112 -12.63 1.18 -14.04
C LEU A 112 -11.45 1.61 -13.15
N ALA A 113 -11.71 2.18 -11.97
CA ALA A 113 -10.68 2.53 -11.01
C ALA A 113 -9.83 1.31 -10.62
N PHE A 114 -10.46 0.17 -10.37
CA PHE A 114 -9.76 -1.08 -10.07
C PHE A 114 -8.85 -1.51 -11.23
N VAL A 115 -9.39 -1.58 -12.46
CA VAL A 115 -8.64 -2.05 -13.63
C VAL A 115 -7.51 -1.09 -14.01
N LEU A 116 -7.78 0.21 -14.06
CA LEU A 116 -6.76 1.19 -14.45
C LEU A 116 -5.63 1.28 -13.42
N CYS A 117 -5.95 1.21 -12.12
CA CYS A 117 -4.91 1.18 -11.10
C CYS A 117 -4.10 -0.11 -11.15
N ALA A 118 -4.73 -1.26 -11.46
CA ALA A 118 -4.02 -2.52 -11.63
C ALA A 118 -3.04 -2.46 -12.81
N LEU A 119 -3.50 -2.03 -13.97
CA LEU A 119 -2.64 -1.88 -15.14
C LEU A 119 -1.50 -0.87 -14.89
N THR A 120 -1.84 0.30 -14.32
CA THR A 120 -0.82 1.31 -14.00
C THR A 120 0.24 0.73 -13.07
N SER A 121 -0.15 0.03 -12.01
CA SER A 121 0.76 -0.56 -11.04
C SER A 121 1.60 -1.69 -11.64
N GLU A 122 0.99 -2.55 -12.46
CA GLU A 122 1.69 -3.65 -13.13
C GLU A 122 2.80 -3.14 -14.08
N PHE A 123 2.49 -2.09 -14.87
CA PHE A 123 3.46 -1.49 -15.77
C PHE A 123 4.50 -0.63 -15.07
N THR A 124 4.13 0.08 -14.01
CA THR A 124 5.04 0.97 -13.29
C THR A 124 5.88 0.23 -12.25
N GLY A 125 5.47 -0.95 -11.81
CA GLY A 125 6.11 -1.70 -10.74
C GLY A 125 5.98 -1.04 -9.38
N THR A 126 4.90 -0.27 -9.13
CA THR A 126 4.68 0.38 -7.84
C THR A 126 3.21 0.68 -7.55
N SER A 127 2.71 0.14 -6.43
CA SER A 127 1.37 0.47 -5.92
C SER A 127 1.26 1.95 -5.53
N PHE A 128 2.31 2.50 -4.90
CA PHE A 128 2.34 3.92 -4.50
C PHE A 128 2.23 4.87 -5.70
N GLY A 129 2.98 4.59 -6.77
CA GLY A 129 2.90 5.36 -8.02
C GLY A 129 1.51 5.32 -8.64
N SER A 130 0.89 4.15 -8.68
CA SER A 130 -0.48 3.97 -9.20
C SER A 130 -1.53 4.74 -8.38
N VAL A 131 -1.43 4.71 -7.05
CA VAL A 131 -2.31 5.47 -6.15
C VAL A 131 -2.15 6.98 -6.38
N ALA A 132 -0.91 7.47 -6.48
CA ALA A 132 -0.64 8.90 -6.64
C ALA A 132 -1.06 9.45 -8.02
N THR A 133 -1.13 8.61 -9.03
CA THR A 133 -1.46 9.02 -10.40
C THR A 133 -2.91 8.67 -10.75
N MET A 134 -3.14 7.44 -11.17
CA MET A 134 -4.46 6.99 -11.59
C MET A 134 -5.47 7.00 -10.44
N GLY A 135 -5.03 6.61 -9.22
CA GLY A 135 -5.89 6.64 -8.04
C GLY A 135 -6.41 8.04 -7.73
N LEU A 136 -5.53 9.04 -7.73
CA LEU A 136 -5.92 10.43 -7.50
C LEU A 136 -6.93 10.93 -8.54
N ALA A 137 -6.72 10.60 -9.83
CA ALA A 137 -7.64 10.95 -10.90
C ALA A 137 -9.03 10.30 -10.70
N MET A 138 -9.07 9.00 -10.36
CA MET A 138 -10.33 8.28 -10.15
C MET A 138 -11.10 8.81 -8.92
N VAL A 139 -10.41 9.11 -7.83
CA VAL A 139 -11.00 9.72 -6.62
C VAL A 139 -11.47 11.14 -6.90
N GLY A 140 -10.74 11.91 -7.70
CA GLY A 140 -11.17 13.21 -8.18
C GLY A 140 -12.51 13.14 -8.93
N ILE A 141 -12.66 12.19 -9.86
CA ILE A 141 -13.92 11.94 -10.56
C ILE A 141 -15.00 11.45 -9.59
N ALA A 142 -14.68 10.54 -8.66
CA ALA A 142 -15.62 10.02 -7.68
C ALA A 142 -16.26 11.13 -6.83
N SER A 143 -15.47 12.14 -6.45
CA SER A 143 -15.93 13.26 -5.64
C SER A 143 -17.02 14.10 -6.33
N THR A 144 -17.21 13.92 -7.65
CA THR A 144 -18.25 14.60 -8.45
C THR A 144 -19.49 13.75 -8.66
N THR A 145 -19.51 12.54 -8.10
CA THR A 145 -20.60 11.55 -8.27
C THR A 145 -21.26 11.22 -6.93
N SER A 146 -22.38 10.51 -6.97
CA SER A 146 -23.05 9.97 -5.77
C SER A 146 -22.38 8.72 -5.19
N ILE A 147 -21.31 8.22 -5.84
CA ILE A 147 -20.61 7.02 -5.41
C ILE A 147 -19.78 7.32 -4.15
N PRO A 148 -19.89 6.51 -3.08
CA PRO A 148 -19.09 6.72 -1.88
C PRO A 148 -17.59 6.71 -2.18
N VAL A 149 -16.88 7.79 -1.86
CA VAL A 149 -15.42 7.90 -2.07
C VAL A 149 -14.65 6.73 -1.45
N PRO A 150 -14.98 6.23 -0.22
CA PRO A 150 -14.30 5.05 0.33
C PRO A 150 -14.39 3.80 -0.53
N LEU A 151 -15.49 3.60 -1.27
CA LEU A 151 -15.63 2.46 -2.19
C LEU A 151 -14.67 2.60 -3.38
N VAL A 152 -14.55 3.80 -3.95
CA VAL A 152 -13.62 4.06 -5.06
C VAL A 152 -12.18 3.94 -4.59
N VAL A 153 -11.85 4.46 -3.40
CA VAL A 153 -10.52 4.30 -2.81
C VAL A 153 -10.21 2.80 -2.56
N GLY A 154 -11.18 2.02 -2.08
CA GLY A 154 -11.04 0.57 -1.93
C GLY A 154 -10.75 -0.14 -3.27
N ALA A 155 -11.41 0.28 -4.36
CA ALA A 155 -11.14 -0.22 -5.70
C ALA A 155 -9.75 0.20 -6.21
N VAL A 156 -9.35 1.45 -6.01
CA VAL A 156 -8.00 1.97 -6.32
C VAL A 156 -6.93 1.15 -5.61
N VAL A 157 -7.05 0.97 -4.30
CA VAL A 157 -6.11 0.20 -3.48
C VAL A 157 -6.07 -1.25 -3.93
N SER A 158 -7.23 -1.88 -4.13
CA SER A 158 -7.32 -3.25 -4.65
C SER A 158 -6.61 -3.40 -6.00
N GLY A 159 -6.80 -2.48 -6.92
CA GLY A 159 -6.13 -2.48 -8.23
C GLY A 159 -4.63 -2.23 -8.11
N ALA A 160 -4.23 -1.20 -7.36
CA ALA A 160 -2.82 -0.85 -7.20
C ALA A 160 -2.00 -2.02 -6.61
N TRP A 161 -2.51 -2.71 -5.59
CA TRP A 161 -1.85 -3.88 -5.00
C TRP A 161 -1.96 -5.15 -5.84
N LEU A 162 -3.00 -5.27 -6.69
CA LEU A 162 -3.05 -6.34 -7.71
C LEU A 162 -1.90 -6.20 -8.71
N GLY A 163 -1.72 -5.04 -9.29
CA GLY A 163 -0.66 -4.80 -10.29
C GLY A 163 0.73 -4.89 -9.68
N ASP A 164 0.92 -4.33 -8.47
CA ASP A 164 2.16 -4.40 -7.70
C ASP A 164 2.61 -5.86 -7.52
N LYS A 165 1.71 -6.70 -7.01
CA LYS A 165 1.96 -8.12 -6.78
C LYS A 165 2.29 -8.91 -8.05
N MET A 166 1.70 -8.58 -9.20
CA MET A 166 1.90 -9.32 -10.44
C MET A 166 3.06 -8.81 -11.29
N SER A 167 3.55 -7.62 -11.02
CA SER A 167 4.62 -7.00 -11.79
C SER A 167 5.99 -7.62 -11.53
N PRO A 168 6.74 -8.00 -12.56
CA PRO A 168 8.13 -8.43 -12.40
C PRO A 168 9.08 -7.28 -12.01
N LEU A 169 8.58 -6.05 -11.98
CA LEU A 169 9.36 -4.84 -11.71
C LEU A 169 9.29 -4.41 -10.25
N THR A 170 8.37 -4.97 -9.46
CA THR A 170 8.16 -4.59 -8.05
C THR A 170 9.19 -5.18 -7.12
N ASP A 171 9.49 -4.40 -6.09
CA ASP A 171 10.44 -4.79 -5.05
C ASP A 171 9.95 -6.01 -4.27
N THR A 172 8.65 -6.08 -3.94
CA THR A 172 8.06 -7.18 -3.16
C THR A 172 8.07 -8.49 -3.90
N THR A 173 7.67 -8.50 -5.17
CA THR A 173 7.69 -9.70 -6.03
C THR A 173 9.12 -10.23 -6.23
N ASN A 174 10.07 -9.34 -6.48
CA ASN A 174 11.49 -9.69 -6.58
C ASN A 174 12.05 -10.19 -5.24
N LEU A 175 11.65 -9.55 -4.13
CA LEU A 175 12.07 -9.97 -2.80
C LEU A 175 11.54 -11.37 -2.45
N ALA A 176 10.23 -11.61 -2.58
CA ALA A 176 9.61 -12.89 -2.27
C ALA A 176 10.20 -14.04 -3.11
N SER A 177 10.42 -13.78 -4.40
CA SER A 177 11.11 -14.68 -5.33
C SER A 177 12.54 -14.96 -4.86
N GLY A 178 13.30 -13.90 -4.54
CA GLY A 178 14.71 -13.99 -4.14
C GLY A 178 14.94 -14.70 -2.82
N VAL A 179 14.21 -14.36 -1.75
CA VAL A 179 14.36 -14.97 -0.44
C VAL A 179 13.94 -16.45 -0.48
N SER A 180 12.88 -16.79 -1.19
CA SER A 180 12.42 -18.17 -1.36
C SER A 180 13.25 -18.95 -2.37
N LYS A 181 14.24 -18.33 -3.03
CA LYS A 181 15.11 -18.95 -4.04
C LYS A 181 14.32 -19.58 -5.21
N VAL A 182 13.24 -18.92 -5.62
CA VAL A 182 12.36 -19.33 -6.73
C VAL A 182 12.63 -18.42 -7.93
N PRO A 183 12.79 -18.93 -9.16
CA PRO A 183 12.88 -18.08 -10.34
C PRO A 183 11.67 -17.13 -10.44
N LEU A 184 11.92 -15.87 -10.77
CA LEU A 184 10.90 -14.80 -10.75
C LEU A 184 9.63 -15.16 -11.55
N TYR A 185 9.80 -15.68 -12.77
CA TYR A 185 8.66 -16.03 -13.62
C TYR A 185 7.89 -17.26 -13.10
N ASP A 186 8.56 -18.19 -12.44
CA ASP A 186 7.93 -19.33 -11.77
C ASP A 186 7.12 -18.89 -10.56
N HIS A 187 7.66 -17.92 -9.82
CA HIS A 187 6.96 -17.26 -8.73
C HIS A 187 5.69 -16.56 -9.25
N ILE A 188 5.81 -15.71 -10.28
CA ILE A 188 4.66 -15.03 -10.91
C ILE A 188 3.64 -16.03 -11.44
N HIS A 189 4.08 -17.10 -12.10
CA HIS A 189 3.17 -18.18 -12.54
C HIS A 189 2.44 -18.84 -11.37
N SER A 190 3.12 -19.10 -10.25
CA SER A 190 2.46 -19.61 -9.04
C SER A 190 1.40 -18.66 -8.49
N MET A 191 1.67 -17.34 -8.51
CA MET A 191 0.74 -16.32 -8.04
C MET A 191 -0.55 -16.24 -8.87
N GLN A 192 -0.53 -16.57 -10.16
CA GLN A 192 -1.71 -16.53 -11.02
C GLN A 192 -2.86 -17.38 -10.49
N TYR A 193 -2.57 -18.49 -9.83
CA TYR A 193 -3.60 -19.40 -9.26
C TYR A 193 -4.43 -18.79 -8.14
N THR A 194 -3.90 -17.82 -7.41
CA THR A 194 -4.63 -17.10 -6.36
C THR A 194 -5.11 -15.73 -6.83
N THR A 195 -4.29 -15.05 -7.62
CA THR A 195 -4.50 -13.65 -8.00
C THR A 195 -5.55 -13.50 -9.09
N LEU A 196 -5.50 -14.30 -10.18
CA LEU A 196 -6.45 -14.13 -11.29
C LEU A 196 -7.90 -14.42 -10.88
N PRO A 197 -8.22 -15.54 -10.20
CA PRO A 197 -9.59 -15.78 -9.76
C PRO A 197 -10.05 -14.73 -8.74
N ALA A 198 -9.18 -14.28 -7.84
CA ALA A 198 -9.50 -13.21 -6.91
C ALA A 198 -9.79 -11.88 -7.62
N ALA A 199 -9.01 -11.55 -8.65
CA ALA A 199 -9.20 -10.34 -9.45
C ALA A 199 -10.55 -10.36 -10.18
N VAL A 200 -10.94 -11.50 -10.75
CA VAL A 200 -12.25 -11.66 -11.41
C VAL A 200 -13.40 -11.45 -10.40
N VAL A 201 -13.31 -12.08 -9.22
CA VAL A 201 -14.33 -11.91 -8.17
C VAL A 201 -14.39 -10.47 -7.70
N ALA A 202 -13.25 -9.83 -7.43
CA ALA A 202 -13.18 -8.42 -7.03
C ALA A 202 -13.78 -7.50 -8.10
N LEU A 203 -13.44 -7.71 -9.38
CA LEU A 203 -13.99 -6.95 -10.50
C LEU A 203 -15.52 -7.06 -10.59
N VAL A 204 -16.05 -8.27 -10.43
CA VAL A 204 -17.51 -8.50 -10.39
C VAL A 204 -18.16 -7.74 -9.23
N LEU A 205 -17.59 -7.84 -8.03
CA LEU A 205 -18.08 -7.11 -6.86
C LEU A 205 -18.03 -5.60 -7.06
N PHE A 206 -16.94 -5.04 -7.58
CA PHE A 206 -16.83 -3.62 -7.89
C PHE A 206 -17.80 -3.18 -8.99
N THR A 207 -18.08 -4.05 -9.95
CA THR A 207 -19.08 -3.77 -10.99
C THR A 207 -20.49 -3.72 -10.39
N ILE A 208 -20.84 -4.70 -9.55
CA ILE A 208 -22.15 -4.73 -8.86
C ILE A 208 -22.31 -3.49 -7.96
N ALA A 209 -21.28 -3.17 -7.18
CA ALA A 209 -21.30 -1.99 -6.31
C ALA A 209 -21.40 -0.69 -7.11
N GLY A 210 -20.65 -0.56 -8.21
CA GLY A 210 -20.73 0.59 -9.11
C GLY A 210 -22.13 0.78 -9.68
N LEU A 211 -22.76 -0.30 -10.12
CA LEU A 211 -24.16 -0.28 -10.62
C LEU A 211 -25.16 0.08 -9.50
N TYR A 212 -25.00 -0.48 -8.31
CA TYR A 212 -25.87 -0.23 -7.16
C TYR A 212 -25.86 1.24 -6.73
N TYR A 213 -24.67 1.81 -6.54
CA TYR A 213 -24.50 3.20 -6.10
C TYR A 213 -24.72 4.22 -7.23
N SER A 214 -24.65 3.82 -8.50
CA SER A 214 -24.93 4.69 -9.65
C SER A 214 -26.41 4.96 -9.89
N GLY A 215 -27.33 4.35 -9.12
CA GLY A 215 -28.77 4.56 -9.26
C GLY A 215 -29.28 5.94 -8.83
N GLY A 216 -28.44 6.77 -8.21
CA GLY A 216 -28.66 8.20 -8.07
C GLY A 216 -28.43 8.90 -9.41
N SER A 217 -29.36 9.69 -9.88
CA SER A 217 -29.18 10.55 -11.05
C SER A 217 -27.89 11.38 -10.84
N MET A 218 -26.98 11.29 -11.79
CA MET A 218 -25.85 12.22 -11.85
C MET A 218 -26.43 13.64 -11.79
N ASP A 219 -26.04 14.42 -10.79
CA ASP A 219 -26.45 15.83 -10.76
C ASP A 219 -25.69 16.57 -11.87
N LEU A 220 -26.30 16.58 -13.05
CA LEU A 220 -25.77 17.25 -14.23
C LEU A 220 -25.49 18.73 -13.96
N ALA A 221 -26.26 19.34 -13.06
CA ALA A 221 -26.04 20.73 -12.67
C ALA A 221 -24.76 20.87 -11.83
N GLN A 222 -24.54 19.94 -10.91
CA GLN A 222 -23.31 19.92 -10.10
C GLN A 222 -22.07 19.60 -10.95
N GLN A 223 -22.17 18.62 -11.86
CA GLN A 223 -21.09 18.28 -12.79
C GLN A 223 -20.74 19.49 -13.66
N LYS A 224 -21.76 20.14 -14.23
CA LYS A 224 -21.56 21.36 -15.03
C LYS A 224 -20.92 22.47 -14.21
N LEU A 225 -21.38 22.71 -12.98
CA LEU A 225 -20.81 23.70 -12.09
C LEU A 225 -19.32 23.45 -11.84
N ILE A 226 -18.92 22.18 -11.59
CA ILE A 226 -17.51 21.82 -11.38
C ILE A 226 -16.71 22.06 -12.66
N MET A 227 -17.21 21.59 -13.81
CA MET A 227 -16.52 21.77 -15.10
C MET A 227 -16.36 23.25 -15.47
N ASP A 228 -17.41 24.05 -15.28
CA ASP A 228 -17.37 25.50 -15.53
C ASP A 228 -16.38 26.20 -14.58
N THR A 229 -16.33 25.78 -13.31
CA THR A 229 -15.39 26.31 -12.33
C THR A 229 -13.95 25.94 -12.70
N LEU A 230 -13.69 24.67 -13.07
CA LEU A 230 -12.36 24.24 -13.52
C LEU A 230 -11.88 25.02 -14.75
N SER A 231 -12.74 25.16 -15.77
CA SER A 231 -12.40 25.88 -17.01
C SER A 231 -12.24 27.39 -16.82
N LYS A 232 -12.85 27.97 -15.78
CA LYS A 232 -12.68 29.36 -15.42
C LYS A 232 -11.34 29.67 -14.76
N HIS A 233 -10.85 28.74 -13.93
CA HIS A 233 -9.63 28.93 -13.11
C HIS A 233 -8.39 28.27 -13.71
N PHE A 234 -8.54 27.34 -14.63
CA PHE A 234 -7.43 26.63 -15.28
C PHE A 234 -7.56 26.65 -16.79
N THR A 235 -6.41 26.74 -17.45
CA THR A 235 -6.31 26.45 -18.88
C THR A 235 -6.43 24.93 -19.07
N ILE A 236 -7.60 24.44 -19.49
CA ILE A 236 -7.84 23.03 -19.73
C ILE A 236 -7.34 22.66 -21.13
N ASN A 237 -6.32 21.82 -21.20
CA ASN A 237 -5.72 21.35 -22.44
C ASN A 237 -5.33 19.87 -22.32
N ILE A 238 -5.66 19.07 -23.34
CA ILE A 238 -5.35 17.64 -23.38
C ILE A 238 -3.85 17.35 -23.18
N LEU A 239 -2.96 18.27 -23.59
CA LEU A 239 -1.52 18.13 -23.41
C LEU A 239 -1.12 18.13 -21.92
N LEU A 240 -1.94 18.69 -21.02
CA LEU A 240 -1.69 18.65 -19.57
C LEU A 240 -1.86 17.26 -18.96
N ILE A 241 -2.33 16.28 -19.71
CA ILE A 241 -2.31 14.86 -19.31
C ILE A 241 -0.92 14.23 -19.51
N LEU A 242 -0.07 14.81 -20.38
CA LEU A 242 1.26 14.26 -20.67
C LEU A 242 2.16 14.06 -19.43
N PRO A 243 2.19 14.96 -18.43
CA PRO A 243 2.97 14.71 -17.22
C PRO A 243 2.53 13.44 -16.48
N ALA A 244 1.23 13.12 -16.45
CA ALA A 244 0.73 11.88 -15.85
C ALA A 244 1.11 10.66 -16.68
N ILE A 245 0.99 10.76 -18.02
CA ILE A 245 1.46 9.71 -18.94
C ILE A 245 2.96 9.51 -18.82
N LEU A 246 3.75 10.57 -18.63
CA LEU A 246 5.20 10.49 -18.48
C LEU A 246 5.58 9.65 -17.26
N VAL A 247 4.90 9.78 -16.12
CA VAL A 247 5.16 8.94 -14.94
C VAL A 247 4.98 7.47 -15.28
N ILE A 248 3.96 7.12 -16.04
CA ILE A 248 3.72 5.75 -16.49
C ILE A 248 4.85 5.31 -17.45
N LEU A 249 5.22 6.13 -18.42
CA LEU A 249 6.27 5.81 -19.38
C LEU A 249 7.65 5.63 -18.73
N ILE A 250 8.00 6.48 -17.77
CA ILE A 250 9.25 6.39 -16.99
C ILE A 250 9.38 5.01 -16.33
N SER A 251 8.29 4.49 -15.78
CA SER A 251 8.28 3.17 -15.15
C SER A 251 8.36 2.04 -16.19
N VAL A 252 7.65 2.16 -17.31
CA VAL A 252 7.76 1.20 -18.43
C VAL A 252 9.19 1.12 -18.97
N PHE A 253 9.91 2.24 -19.02
CA PHE A 253 11.33 2.27 -19.42
C PHE A 253 12.31 1.82 -18.32
N LYS A 254 11.80 1.34 -17.17
CA LYS A 254 12.60 0.81 -16.05
C LYS A 254 13.63 1.81 -15.48
N LEU A 255 13.32 3.10 -15.52
CA LEU A 255 14.16 4.09 -14.86
C LEU A 255 14.04 3.93 -13.32
N PRO A 256 15.13 4.15 -12.56
CA PRO A 256 15.07 4.13 -11.12
C PRO A 256 13.95 5.05 -10.60
N SER A 257 13.09 4.56 -9.69
CA SER A 257 11.88 5.25 -9.24
C SER A 257 12.12 6.68 -8.77
N LEU A 258 13.21 6.93 -8.03
CA LEU A 258 13.61 8.27 -7.58
C LEU A 258 13.94 9.21 -8.76
N LEU A 259 14.70 8.73 -9.74
CA LEU A 259 15.03 9.53 -10.92
C LEU A 259 13.78 9.80 -11.77
N GLY A 260 12.94 8.79 -11.92
CA GLY A 260 11.69 8.90 -12.65
C GLY A 260 10.75 9.94 -12.05
N MET A 261 10.55 9.89 -10.74
CA MET A 261 9.73 10.87 -10.02
C MET A 261 10.31 12.27 -10.10
N GLY A 262 11.65 12.40 -9.97
CA GLY A 262 12.33 13.69 -10.14
C GLY A 262 12.10 14.29 -11.54
N LEU A 263 12.24 13.50 -12.60
CA LEU A 263 11.93 13.92 -13.98
C LEU A 263 10.47 14.32 -14.14
N ALA A 264 9.55 13.57 -13.55
CA ALA A 264 8.12 13.89 -13.58
C ALA A 264 7.82 15.23 -12.90
N VAL A 265 8.45 15.50 -11.75
CA VAL A 265 8.35 16.80 -11.06
C VAL A 265 8.85 17.94 -11.96
N VAL A 266 10.03 17.81 -12.57
CA VAL A 266 10.62 18.83 -13.44
C VAL A 266 9.75 19.08 -14.67
N VAL A 267 9.32 18.04 -15.37
CA VAL A 267 8.47 18.18 -16.57
C VAL A 267 7.12 18.80 -16.19
N SER A 268 6.50 18.37 -15.10
CA SER A 268 5.24 18.95 -14.62
C SER A 268 5.40 20.43 -14.25
N ALA A 269 6.54 20.80 -13.67
CA ALA A 269 6.88 22.19 -13.37
C ALA A 269 6.96 23.05 -14.62
N ILE A 270 7.61 22.55 -15.69
CA ILE A 270 7.67 23.24 -16.99
C ILE A 270 6.25 23.43 -17.55
N PHE A 271 5.42 22.39 -17.51
CA PHE A 271 4.04 22.46 -17.98
C PHE A 271 3.20 23.49 -17.18
N ALA A 272 3.37 23.56 -15.86
CA ALA A 272 2.71 24.53 -15.01
C ALA A 272 3.09 25.98 -15.39
N MET A 273 4.37 26.24 -15.65
CA MET A 273 4.85 27.56 -16.08
C MET A 273 4.35 27.92 -17.48
N VAL A 274 4.39 26.98 -18.42
CA VAL A 274 4.04 27.24 -19.84
C VAL A 274 2.54 27.38 -20.04
N PHE A 275 1.72 26.50 -19.47
CA PHE A 275 0.28 26.44 -19.74
C PHE A 275 -0.56 27.25 -18.77
N GLN A 276 -0.15 27.35 -17.49
CA GLN A 276 -0.89 28.10 -16.48
C GLN A 276 -0.26 29.45 -16.15
N GLY A 277 0.94 29.74 -16.68
CA GLY A 277 1.63 31.00 -16.40
C GLY A 277 2.10 31.16 -14.95
N VAL A 278 2.20 30.05 -14.20
CA VAL A 278 2.67 30.06 -12.81
C VAL A 278 4.14 30.47 -12.79
N ASN A 279 4.51 31.48 -12.00
CA ASN A 279 5.91 31.84 -11.85
C ASN A 279 6.68 30.81 -11.02
N PHE A 280 8.00 30.79 -11.16
CA PHE A 280 8.85 29.77 -10.52
C PHE A 280 8.76 29.80 -8.98
N VAL A 281 8.65 30.96 -8.37
CA VAL A 281 8.60 31.12 -6.90
C VAL A 281 7.30 30.54 -6.36
N ASP A 282 6.16 30.89 -6.98
CA ASP A 282 4.87 30.35 -6.58
C ASP A 282 4.81 28.84 -6.80
N LEU A 283 5.40 28.35 -7.89
CA LEU A 283 5.49 26.92 -8.17
C LEU A 283 6.26 26.17 -7.08
N MET A 284 7.39 26.71 -6.61
CA MET A 284 8.15 26.15 -5.49
C MET A 284 7.36 26.18 -4.18
N ASN A 285 6.60 27.27 -3.96
CA ASN A 285 5.69 27.35 -2.82
C ASN A 285 4.57 26.29 -2.90
N TYR A 286 3.98 26.07 -4.06
CA TYR A 286 2.97 25.01 -4.25
C TYR A 286 3.57 23.61 -4.11
N ALA A 287 4.79 23.40 -4.57
CA ALA A 287 5.49 22.14 -4.38
C ALA A 287 5.73 21.84 -2.89
N PHE A 288 6.00 22.85 -2.08
CA PHE A 288 6.30 22.68 -0.66
C PHE A 288 5.04 22.74 0.22
N ASN A 289 4.23 23.80 0.10
CA ASN A 289 3.06 24.07 0.96
C ASN A 289 1.78 23.37 0.45
N GLY A 290 1.74 22.97 -0.83
CA GLY A 290 0.54 22.53 -1.53
C GLY A 290 -0.12 23.65 -2.30
N PHE A 291 -0.92 23.26 -3.28
CA PHE A 291 -1.74 24.21 -4.05
C PHE A 291 -2.95 24.61 -3.23
N SER A 292 -3.28 25.92 -3.26
CA SER A 292 -4.46 26.47 -2.61
C SER A 292 -5.10 27.53 -3.50
N ILE A 293 -6.39 27.41 -3.69
CA ILE A 293 -7.23 28.35 -4.46
C ILE A 293 -8.60 28.50 -3.79
N GLU A 294 -9.16 29.69 -3.85
CA GLU A 294 -10.53 29.96 -3.47
C GLU A 294 -11.35 30.20 -4.74
N THR A 295 -12.08 29.19 -5.19
CA THR A 295 -12.91 29.28 -6.40
C THR A 295 -14.27 29.89 -6.10
N GLY A 296 -14.65 30.01 -4.82
CA GLY A 296 -15.99 30.41 -4.35
C GLY A 296 -17.02 29.29 -4.46
N VAL A 297 -16.60 28.07 -4.83
CA VAL A 297 -17.46 26.89 -4.91
C VAL A 297 -17.00 25.87 -3.87
N SER A 298 -17.71 25.79 -2.76
CA SER A 298 -17.32 25.01 -1.57
C SER A 298 -17.06 23.52 -1.83
N ILE A 299 -17.61 22.96 -2.88
CA ILE A 299 -17.40 21.55 -3.28
C ILE A 299 -16.09 21.37 -4.10
N VAL A 300 -15.63 22.43 -4.80
CA VAL A 300 -14.45 22.39 -5.66
C VAL A 300 -13.16 22.67 -4.88
N ASP A 301 -13.21 23.62 -3.95
CA ASP A 301 -12.04 24.04 -3.20
C ASP A 301 -11.31 22.90 -2.48
N PRO A 302 -11.98 21.97 -1.74
CA PRO A 302 -11.30 20.83 -1.12
C PRO A 302 -10.72 19.82 -2.11
N MET A 303 -11.22 19.77 -3.34
CA MET A 303 -10.70 18.88 -4.39
C MET A 303 -9.37 19.40 -4.94
N LEU A 304 -9.20 20.73 -4.99
CA LEU A 304 -8.04 21.40 -5.56
C LEU A 304 -6.96 21.71 -4.52
N ASN A 305 -7.35 22.04 -3.27
CA ASN A 305 -6.44 22.45 -2.21
C ASN A 305 -5.73 21.26 -1.59
N ARG A 306 -4.74 20.70 -2.33
CA ARG A 306 -4.04 19.46 -1.99
C ARG A 306 -2.57 19.49 -2.41
N GLY A 307 -1.82 18.47 -1.92
CA GLY A 307 -0.43 18.25 -2.28
C GLY A 307 0.54 19.06 -1.43
N GLY A 308 1.78 19.13 -1.90
CA GLY A 308 2.90 19.75 -1.20
C GLY A 308 3.60 18.82 -0.21
N VAL A 309 4.89 19.07 0.02
CA VAL A 309 5.70 18.31 0.98
C VAL A 309 5.11 18.37 2.40
N LEU A 310 4.57 19.53 2.80
CA LEU A 310 3.99 19.69 4.13
C LEU A 310 2.78 18.79 4.37
N SER A 311 1.97 18.52 3.35
CA SER A 311 0.84 17.57 3.51
C SER A 311 1.30 16.14 3.81
N MET A 312 2.55 15.80 3.46
CA MET A 312 3.15 14.49 3.71
C MET A 312 3.92 14.44 5.04
N SER A 313 4.06 15.55 5.76
CA SER A 313 4.94 15.62 6.95
C SER A 313 4.48 14.70 8.07
N GLU A 314 3.18 14.71 8.42
CA GLU A 314 2.63 13.82 9.44
C GLU A 314 2.79 12.34 9.05
N LEU A 315 2.58 12.05 7.77
CA LEU A 315 2.78 10.73 7.19
C LEU A 315 4.24 10.26 7.35
N LEU A 316 5.20 11.11 7.00
CA LEU A 316 6.62 10.80 7.12
C LEU A 316 7.03 10.55 8.58
N VAL A 317 6.55 11.38 9.51
CA VAL A 317 6.82 11.19 10.95
C VAL A 317 6.21 9.87 11.44
N THR A 318 4.96 9.58 11.06
CA THR A 318 4.31 8.31 11.44
C THR A 318 5.07 7.11 10.87
N PHE A 319 5.52 7.20 9.62
CA PHE A 319 6.33 6.16 8.98
C PHE A 319 7.64 5.92 9.74
N MET A 320 8.36 6.99 10.12
CA MET A 320 9.58 6.86 10.93
C MET A 320 9.32 6.13 12.24
N VAL A 321 8.30 6.56 12.98
CA VAL A 321 7.94 5.95 14.27
C VAL A 321 7.53 4.49 14.10
N ALA A 322 6.76 4.17 13.06
CA ALA A 322 6.34 2.82 12.73
C ALA A 322 7.52 1.90 12.37
N SER A 323 8.48 2.42 11.59
CA SER A 323 9.71 1.69 11.24
C SER A 323 10.55 1.38 12.49
N VAL A 324 10.65 2.34 13.41
CA VAL A 324 11.31 2.13 14.70
C VAL A 324 10.60 1.05 15.52
N MET A 325 9.27 1.06 15.57
CA MET A 325 8.50 0.02 16.27
C MET A 325 8.81 -1.37 15.71
N GLY A 326 8.78 -1.52 14.40
CA GLY A 326 9.11 -2.78 13.71
C GLY A 326 10.52 -3.27 14.04
N ALA A 327 11.52 -2.39 14.00
CA ALA A 327 12.91 -2.71 14.33
C ALA A 327 13.08 -3.18 15.78
N VAL A 328 12.43 -2.51 16.73
CA VAL A 328 12.47 -2.87 18.16
C VAL A 328 11.79 -4.22 18.41
N ILE A 329 10.62 -4.45 17.81
CA ILE A 329 9.90 -5.74 17.93
C ILE A 329 10.74 -6.88 17.37
N THR A 330 11.32 -6.71 16.19
CA THR A 330 12.19 -7.71 15.57
C THR A 330 13.40 -8.02 16.46
N SER A 331 14.02 -7.00 17.06
CA SER A 331 15.14 -7.17 18.00
C SER A 331 14.77 -8.01 19.24
N SER A 332 13.50 -7.98 19.65
CA SER A 332 13.04 -8.69 20.85
C SER A 332 13.01 -10.21 20.71
N GLY A 333 12.95 -10.74 19.47
CA GLY A 333 12.80 -12.17 19.19
C GLY A 333 11.44 -12.76 19.56
N ILE A 334 10.45 -11.94 19.97
CA ILE A 334 9.11 -12.44 20.33
C ILE A 334 8.39 -13.04 19.12
N LEU A 335 8.64 -12.55 17.92
CA LEU A 335 8.06 -13.08 16.68
C LEU A 335 8.53 -14.51 16.43
N ASP A 336 9.84 -14.78 16.60
CA ASP A 336 10.42 -16.11 16.41
C ASP A 336 9.84 -17.12 17.43
N VAL A 337 9.67 -16.70 18.68
CA VAL A 337 9.10 -17.57 19.72
C VAL A 337 7.62 -17.85 19.47
N LEU A 338 6.85 -16.86 19.04
CA LEU A 338 5.44 -17.05 18.65
C LEU A 338 5.33 -18.04 17.50
N ALA A 339 6.18 -17.93 16.47
CA ALA A 339 6.21 -18.85 15.38
C ALA A 339 6.55 -20.27 15.84
N LYS A 340 7.72 -20.47 16.44
CA LYS A 340 8.25 -21.78 16.79
C LYS A 340 7.44 -22.51 17.86
N ASN A 341 7.03 -21.82 18.89
CA ASN A 341 6.42 -22.46 20.07
C ASN A 341 4.89 -22.52 20.03
N VAL A 342 4.25 -21.70 19.20
CA VAL A 342 2.78 -21.66 19.08
C VAL A 342 2.37 -22.17 17.72
N LEU A 343 2.75 -21.48 16.65
CA LEU A 343 2.17 -21.70 15.34
C LEU A 343 2.62 -22.99 14.67
N LEU A 344 3.93 -23.30 14.69
CA LEU A 344 4.46 -24.51 14.05
C LEU A 344 3.88 -25.80 14.64
N LYS A 345 3.49 -25.82 15.90
CA LYS A 345 2.89 -27.00 16.55
C LYS A 345 1.52 -27.39 16.00
N PHE A 346 0.80 -26.45 15.38
CA PHE A 346 -0.51 -26.72 14.79
C PHE A 346 -0.42 -27.32 13.38
N ILE A 347 0.76 -27.29 12.75
CA ILE A 347 0.94 -27.72 11.36
C ILE A 347 0.92 -29.24 11.29
N LYS A 348 -0.16 -29.79 10.73
CA LYS A 348 -0.36 -31.22 10.52
C LYS A 348 -0.50 -31.61 9.05
N ASN A 349 -0.82 -30.65 8.19
CA ASN A 349 -1.02 -30.88 6.77
C ASN A 349 -0.79 -29.55 5.99
N ARG A 350 -0.72 -29.64 4.66
CA ARG A 350 -0.45 -28.50 3.78
C ARG A 350 -1.42 -27.33 3.96
N THR A 351 -2.71 -27.63 4.19
CA THR A 351 -3.76 -26.62 4.36
C THR A 351 -3.49 -25.78 5.61
N VAL A 352 -3.18 -26.45 6.71
CA VAL A 352 -2.83 -25.77 7.97
C VAL A 352 -1.50 -25.04 7.83
N LEU A 353 -0.53 -25.59 7.09
CA LEU A 353 0.74 -24.90 6.83
C LEU A 353 0.51 -23.56 6.11
N VAL A 354 -0.21 -23.57 4.99
CA VAL A 354 -0.51 -22.32 4.24
C VAL A 354 -1.31 -21.35 5.12
N PHE A 355 -2.32 -21.82 5.84
CA PHE A 355 -3.11 -20.98 6.75
C PHE A 355 -2.24 -20.31 7.81
N VAL A 356 -1.40 -21.09 8.50
CA VAL A 356 -0.51 -20.59 9.57
C VAL A 356 0.51 -19.61 8.99
N THR A 357 1.06 -19.88 7.80
CA THR A 357 1.97 -18.97 7.11
C THR A 357 1.29 -17.63 6.79
N LEU A 358 0.07 -17.65 6.23
CA LEU A 358 -0.72 -16.44 5.98
C LEU A 358 -0.92 -15.64 7.26
N VAL A 359 -1.44 -16.29 8.31
CA VAL A 359 -1.74 -15.63 9.60
C VAL A 359 -0.49 -15.03 10.23
N TYR A 360 0.62 -15.78 10.22
CA TYR A 360 1.87 -15.28 10.77
C TYR A 360 2.39 -14.07 10.02
N CYS A 361 2.38 -14.11 8.70
CA CYS A 361 2.81 -12.99 7.86
C CYS A 361 1.94 -11.73 8.09
N TYR A 362 0.62 -11.89 8.25
CA TYR A 362 -0.28 -10.82 8.68
C TYR A 362 0.10 -10.25 10.05
N ILE A 363 0.36 -11.13 11.03
CA ILE A 363 0.79 -10.71 12.38
C ILE A 363 2.06 -9.88 12.31
N VAL A 364 3.08 -10.36 11.59
CA VAL A 364 4.34 -9.64 11.43
C VAL A 364 4.10 -8.28 10.79
N ASN A 365 3.30 -8.24 9.72
CA ASN A 365 3.00 -6.99 9.01
C ASN A 365 2.26 -5.98 9.88
N PHE A 366 1.30 -6.42 10.69
CA PHE A 366 0.61 -5.57 11.66
C PHE A 366 1.56 -5.00 12.71
N LEU A 367 2.47 -5.83 13.24
CA LEU A 367 3.45 -5.41 14.25
C LEU A 367 4.54 -4.50 13.68
N THR A 368 4.89 -4.67 12.42
CA THR A 368 5.89 -3.85 11.74
C THR A 368 5.29 -2.65 11.00
N ALA A 369 4.05 -2.30 11.33
CA ALA A 369 3.31 -1.17 10.76
C ALA A 369 3.23 -1.20 9.23
N GLY A 370 2.95 -2.37 8.67
CA GLY A 370 2.86 -2.56 7.22
C GLY A 370 4.22 -2.78 6.55
N GLY A 371 5.21 -3.22 7.31
CA GLY A 371 6.56 -3.51 6.82
C GLY A 371 6.62 -4.75 5.92
N GLN A 372 6.24 -4.62 4.65
CA GLN A 372 6.17 -5.71 3.67
C GLN A 372 7.48 -6.50 3.60
N THR A 373 8.61 -5.81 3.47
CA THR A 373 9.95 -6.42 3.40
C THR A 373 10.23 -7.30 4.63
N VAL A 374 9.99 -6.77 5.83
CA VAL A 374 10.22 -7.50 7.08
C VAL A 374 9.29 -8.70 7.19
N SER A 375 8.00 -8.53 6.87
CA SER A 375 7.02 -9.61 6.96
C SER A 375 7.33 -10.76 6.00
N ILE A 376 7.76 -10.45 4.77
CA ILE A 376 8.15 -11.45 3.77
C ILE A 376 9.40 -12.21 4.25
N ILE A 377 10.47 -11.51 4.63
CA ILE A 377 11.75 -12.13 5.02
C ILE A 377 11.59 -12.98 6.29
N VAL A 378 10.99 -12.42 7.34
CA VAL A 378 10.84 -13.12 8.63
C VAL A 378 9.94 -14.34 8.49
N THR A 379 8.87 -14.22 7.70
CA THR A 379 7.96 -15.36 7.47
C THR A 379 8.65 -16.45 6.64
N GLU A 380 9.39 -16.07 5.60
CA GLU A 380 10.15 -17.04 4.80
C GLU A 380 11.13 -17.83 5.67
N GLN A 381 11.99 -17.15 6.42
CA GLN A 381 12.98 -17.77 7.31
C GLN A 381 12.35 -18.70 8.36
N THR A 382 11.13 -18.38 8.78
CA THR A 382 10.40 -19.16 9.78
C THR A 382 9.84 -20.47 9.20
N PHE A 383 9.34 -20.44 7.96
CA PHE A 383 8.57 -21.55 7.38
C PHE A 383 9.31 -22.33 6.29
N GLU A 384 10.44 -21.84 5.76
CA GLU A 384 11.21 -22.48 4.68
C GLU A 384 11.42 -23.98 4.95
N SER A 385 11.99 -24.31 6.11
CA SER A 385 12.25 -25.72 6.48
C SER A 385 10.97 -26.54 6.59
N THR A 386 9.88 -25.97 7.10
CA THR A 386 8.61 -26.68 7.26
C THR A 386 7.97 -27.02 5.91
N TYR A 387 8.04 -26.11 4.91
CA TYR A 387 7.61 -26.43 3.54
C TYR A 387 8.44 -27.56 2.94
N GLU A 388 9.75 -27.54 3.17
CA GLU A 388 10.65 -28.60 2.72
C GLU A 388 10.35 -29.95 3.39
N ASP A 389 10.18 -29.98 4.71
CA ASP A 389 9.88 -31.21 5.46
C ASP A 389 8.55 -31.83 5.04
N MET A 390 7.58 -30.99 4.65
CA MET A 390 6.28 -31.45 4.15
C MET A 390 6.24 -31.74 2.65
N ASN A 391 7.40 -31.75 1.98
CA ASN A 391 7.53 -31.97 0.54
C ASN A 391 6.66 -31.02 -0.31
N ILE A 392 6.61 -29.74 0.04
CA ILE A 392 5.88 -28.70 -0.70
C ILE A 392 6.89 -27.76 -1.34
N SER A 393 6.69 -27.42 -2.62
CA SER A 393 7.55 -26.52 -3.38
C SER A 393 7.62 -25.13 -2.74
N ARG A 394 8.81 -24.53 -2.79
CA ARG A 394 9.05 -23.14 -2.39
C ARG A 394 8.24 -22.13 -3.20
N LYS A 395 7.73 -22.48 -4.39
CA LYS A 395 6.79 -21.65 -5.18
C LYS A 395 5.50 -21.40 -4.42
N VAL A 396 5.03 -22.37 -3.62
CA VAL A 396 3.83 -22.20 -2.79
C VAL A 396 4.12 -21.27 -1.62
N LEU A 397 5.30 -21.41 -0.98
CA LEU A 397 5.74 -20.48 0.07
C LEU A 397 5.84 -19.05 -0.48
N SER A 398 6.61 -18.84 -1.54
CA SER A 398 6.83 -17.49 -2.11
C SER A 398 5.52 -16.80 -2.51
N ARG A 399 4.57 -17.56 -3.10
CA ARG A 399 3.21 -17.05 -3.36
C ARG A 399 2.48 -16.68 -2.08
N THR A 400 2.52 -17.51 -1.05
CA THR A 400 1.84 -17.28 0.23
C THR A 400 2.37 -16.02 0.93
N LEU A 401 3.67 -15.74 0.79
CA LEU A 401 4.29 -14.51 1.29
C LEU A 401 3.71 -13.27 0.61
N GLU A 402 3.53 -13.31 -0.70
CA GLU A 402 2.90 -12.22 -1.46
C GLU A 402 1.40 -12.10 -1.18
N ASP A 403 0.69 -13.24 -1.07
CA ASP A 403 -0.75 -13.28 -0.76
C ASP A 403 -1.08 -12.69 0.62
N SER A 404 -0.09 -12.55 1.49
CA SER A 404 -0.22 -12.00 2.84
C SER A 404 0.65 -10.78 3.09
N GLY A 405 1.96 -10.85 2.89
CA GLY A 405 2.90 -9.79 3.26
C GLY A 405 2.70 -8.52 2.44
N THR A 406 2.62 -8.63 1.13
CA THR A 406 2.37 -7.49 0.25
C THR A 406 0.94 -6.97 0.40
N LEU A 407 -0.05 -7.88 0.35
CA LEU A 407 -1.45 -7.48 0.33
C LEU A 407 -1.97 -6.95 1.66
N SER A 408 -1.41 -7.34 2.81
CA SER A 408 -1.88 -6.83 4.10
C SER A 408 -1.41 -5.41 4.43
N ALA A 409 -0.40 -4.88 3.75
CA ALA A 409 0.15 -3.57 4.06
C ALA A 409 -0.89 -2.41 4.00
N PRO A 410 -1.74 -2.30 2.97
CA PRO A 410 -2.68 -1.18 2.88
C PRO A 410 -3.93 -1.33 3.75
N ILE A 411 -4.03 -2.39 4.56
CA ILE A 411 -5.14 -2.59 5.50
C ILE A 411 -4.71 -2.54 6.97
N VAL A 412 -3.43 -2.31 7.23
CA VAL A 412 -2.93 -2.01 8.58
C VAL A 412 -3.24 -0.54 8.89
N PRO A 413 -4.16 -0.21 9.82
CA PRO A 413 -4.65 1.18 9.97
C PRO A 413 -3.56 2.20 10.31
N TRP A 414 -2.50 1.77 10.99
CA TRP A 414 -1.33 2.56 11.33
C TRP A 414 -0.12 2.26 10.42
N GLY A 415 -0.36 1.52 9.33
CA GLY A 415 0.70 1.10 8.42
C GLY A 415 1.07 2.19 7.42
N VAL A 416 2.31 2.13 6.98
CA VAL A 416 2.89 3.06 6.00
C VAL A 416 2.03 3.18 4.75
N ALA A 417 1.61 2.04 4.18
CA ALA A 417 0.80 2.03 2.97
C ALA A 417 -0.58 2.67 3.19
N THR A 418 -1.24 2.37 4.32
CA THR A 418 -2.54 2.97 4.66
C THR A 418 -2.42 4.48 4.83
N ILE A 419 -1.41 4.94 5.58
CA ILE A 419 -1.17 6.36 5.81
C ILE A 419 -0.86 7.07 4.50
N TYR A 420 -0.07 6.45 3.62
CA TYR A 420 0.21 6.97 2.27
C TYR A 420 -1.08 7.15 1.45
N VAL A 421 -1.92 6.12 1.37
CA VAL A 421 -3.22 6.17 0.68
C VAL A 421 -4.08 7.32 1.22
N MET A 422 -4.17 7.44 2.55
CA MET A 422 -4.93 8.50 3.21
C MET A 422 -4.41 9.90 2.86
N GLY A 423 -3.09 10.09 2.90
CA GLY A 423 -2.47 11.38 2.59
C GLY A 423 -2.64 11.79 1.14
N VAL A 424 -2.37 10.87 0.21
CA VAL A 424 -2.44 11.15 -1.23
C VAL A 424 -3.87 11.34 -1.72
N LEU A 425 -4.79 10.46 -1.31
CA LEU A 425 -6.17 10.50 -1.79
C LEU A 425 -7.10 11.37 -0.92
N GLY A 426 -6.61 11.89 0.21
CA GLY A 426 -7.39 12.74 1.12
C GLY A 426 -8.59 12.00 1.71
N CYS A 427 -8.40 10.74 2.10
CA CYS A 427 -9.44 9.89 2.66
C CYS A 427 -9.08 9.41 4.08
N SER A 428 -10.03 8.76 4.75
CA SER A 428 -9.79 8.06 6.02
C SER A 428 -9.61 6.57 5.81
N THR A 429 -9.40 5.81 6.90
CA THR A 429 -9.35 4.34 6.90
C THR A 429 -10.67 3.66 6.48
N ALA A 430 -11.75 4.43 6.27
CA ALA A 430 -13.06 3.92 5.85
C ALA A 430 -13.04 3.14 4.51
N TYR A 431 -11.96 3.25 3.73
CA TYR A 431 -11.80 2.46 2.51
C TYR A 431 -11.42 0.99 2.77
N ILE A 432 -10.83 0.68 3.94
CA ILE A 432 -10.30 -0.66 4.24
C ILE A 432 -11.34 -1.76 4.01
N PRO A 433 -12.59 -1.66 4.50
CA PRO A 433 -13.61 -2.69 4.23
C PRO A 433 -13.95 -2.88 2.74
N TYR A 434 -13.63 -1.91 1.90
CA TYR A 434 -13.85 -1.95 0.46
C TYR A 434 -12.63 -2.40 -0.35
N ALA A 435 -11.50 -2.68 0.28
CA ALA A 435 -10.30 -3.21 -0.38
C ALA A 435 -10.46 -4.72 -0.67
N TRP A 436 -11.51 -5.09 -1.39
CA TRP A 436 -12.00 -6.47 -1.50
C TRP A 436 -10.98 -7.45 -2.07
N PHE A 437 -10.21 -7.06 -3.09
CA PHE A 437 -9.18 -7.93 -3.66
C PHE A 437 -8.22 -8.46 -2.60
N ILE A 438 -7.82 -7.60 -1.66
CA ILE A 438 -6.89 -7.92 -0.59
C ILE A 438 -7.42 -9.01 0.34
N PHE A 439 -8.72 -9.00 0.62
CA PHE A 439 -9.36 -10.02 1.46
C PHE A 439 -9.69 -11.31 0.70
N ILE A 440 -9.91 -11.21 -0.62
CA ILE A 440 -10.29 -12.36 -1.45
C ILE A 440 -9.08 -13.25 -1.77
N VAL A 441 -7.91 -12.69 -2.00
CA VAL A 441 -6.70 -13.47 -2.37
C VAL A 441 -6.34 -14.53 -1.33
N PRO A 442 -6.26 -14.24 -0.02
CA PRO A 442 -6.02 -15.26 1.00
C PRO A 442 -7.05 -16.40 1.00
N VAL A 443 -8.30 -16.11 0.64
CA VAL A 443 -9.34 -17.15 0.48
C VAL A 443 -8.97 -18.08 -0.67
N PHE A 444 -8.53 -17.56 -1.81
CA PHE A 444 -8.06 -18.40 -2.92
C PHE A 444 -6.77 -19.15 -2.59
N SER A 445 -5.88 -18.56 -1.79
CA SER A 445 -4.71 -19.26 -1.26
C SER A 445 -5.12 -20.50 -0.46
N MET A 446 -6.15 -20.37 0.38
CA MET A 446 -6.73 -21.48 1.14
C MET A 446 -7.42 -22.51 0.23
N ILE A 447 -8.17 -22.07 -0.77
CA ILE A 447 -8.80 -22.96 -1.77
C ILE A 447 -7.72 -23.79 -2.48
N CYS A 448 -6.63 -23.16 -2.93
CA CYS A 448 -5.49 -23.86 -3.54
C CYS A 448 -4.88 -24.89 -2.57
N ALA A 449 -4.69 -24.52 -1.32
CA ALA A 449 -4.13 -25.41 -0.29
C ALA A 449 -5.04 -26.63 -0.02
N ILE A 450 -6.37 -26.46 -0.02
CA ILE A 450 -7.35 -27.52 0.20
C ILE A 450 -7.44 -28.44 -1.01
N THR A 451 -7.58 -27.85 -2.21
CA THR A 451 -7.83 -28.60 -3.45
C THR A 451 -6.58 -29.24 -4.04
N GLY A 452 -5.39 -28.67 -3.75
CA GLY A 452 -4.13 -29.01 -4.40
C GLY A 452 -3.92 -28.34 -5.76
N ILE A 453 -4.87 -27.55 -6.23
CA ILE A 453 -4.72 -26.80 -7.49
C ILE A 453 -3.65 -25.70 -7.29
N GLY A 454 -2.66 -25.66 -8.19
CA GLY A 454 -1.54 -24.73 -8.05
C GLY A 454 -0.65 -25.03 -6.85
N VAL A 455 -0.59 -26.26 -6.40
CA VAL A 455 0.36 -26.75 -5.39
C VAL A 455 1.26 -27.80 -6.02
N TRP A 456 2.55 -27.66 -5.79
CA TRP A 456 3.60 -28.55 -6.31
C TRP A 456 4.41 -29.14 -5.15
N ASP A 457 4.98 -30.33 -5.38
CA ASP A 457 5.99 -30.92 -4.51
C ASP A 457 7.39 -30.33 -4.80
N LYS A 458 8.40 -30.79 -4.08
CA LYS A 458 9.79 -30.35 -4.28
C LYS A 458 10.36 -30.67 -5.66
N GLU A 459 9.82 -31.72 -6.32
CA GLU A 459 10.22 -32.11 -7.67
C GLU A 459 9.40 -31.37 -8.75
N GLU A 460 8.65 -30.31 -8.36
CA GLU A 460 7.80 -29.52 -9.23
C GLU A 460 6.65 -30.29 -9.89
N LYS A 461 6.25 -31.42 -9.30
CA LYS A 461 5.09 -32.19 -9.74
C LYS A 461 3.82 -31.67 -9.04
N PRO A 462 2.68 -31.55 -9.78
CA PRO A 462 1.42 -31.16 -9.15
C PRO A 462 1.00 -32.14 -8.05
N VAL A 463 0.73 -31.60 -6.87
CA VAL A 463 0.21 -32.39 -5.75
C VAL A 463 -1.28 -32.65 -5.99
N ARG A 464 -1.62 -33.83 -6.50
CA ARG A 464 -3.02 -34.28 -6.60
C ARG A 464 -3.53 -34.73 -5.21
N LYS A 465 -4.86 -34.61 -5.00
CA LYS A 465 -5.52 -35.11 -3.78
C LYS A 465 -5.24 -36.57 -3.51
#